data_36029e4905e7a7a2796003a710498af3
#
_entry.id   36029e4905e7a7a2796003a710498af3
#
_cell.length_a   1.000
_cell.length_b   1.000
_cell.length_c   1.000
_cell.angle_alpha   90.00
_cell.angle_beta   90.00
_cell.angle_gamma   90.00
#
_symmetry.space_group_name_H-M   'P 1'
#
loop_
_entity.id
_entity.type
_entity.pdbx_description
1 polymer ?
#
loop_
_entity_poly.entity_id
_entity_poly.type
_entity_poly.pdbx_seq_one_letter_code
_entity_poly.pdbx_strand_id
1 'polypeptide(L)'
;MLEYYLSKIVKKAHMRAIRNSEIDKTAGVCAGTQIIDSSVGRYTDIGYDCVIVNTIMGNYCSLGADIRIGGAAHPVHHVSTSTVFLKEKDHIKKKFAMHSFQQFERTIIGHDVWIGDGAFIKSGVKIGTGAVVGMGAVVTKDIAPYEIWAGNPAHKIKDRFDK
;
A
#
# COMPACT_ATOMS: atom_id res chain seq x y z
N MET A 1 -18.90 -26.79 -9.20
CA MET A 1 -18.78 -26.76 -7.73
C MET A 1 -17.40 -27.20 -7.25
N LEU A 2 -16.83 -28.29 -7.75
CA LEU A 2 -15.48 -28.76 -7.43
C LEU A 2 -14.39 -27.70 -7.71
N GLU A 3 -14.41 -27.06 -8.85
CA GLU A 3 -13.47 -25.99 -9.25
C GLU A 3 -13.47 -24.81 -8.27
N TYR A 4 -14.64 -24.43 -7.75
CA TYR A 4 -14.75 -23.38 -6.74
C TYR A 4 -14.03 -23.75 -5.42
N TYR A 5 -14.17 -24.99 -4.95
CA TYR A 5 -13.47 -25.44 -3.75
C TYR A 5 -11.97 -25.63 -3.99
N LEU A 6 -11.57 -26.11 -5.17
CA LEU A 6 -10.16 -26.22 -5.56
C LEU A 6 -9.52 -24.82 -5.64
N SER A 7 -10.21 -23.83 -6.23
CA SER A 7 -9.70 -22.46 -6.28
C SER A 7 -9.50 -21.83 -4.90
N LYS A 8 -10.39 -22.14 -3.94
CA LYS A 8 -10.20 -21.72 -2.54
C LYS A 8 -9.00 -22.35 -1.87
N ILE A 9 -8.74 -23.64 -2.14
CA ILE A 9 -7.57 -24.35 -1.61
C ILE A 9 -6.30 -23.74 -2.21
N VAL A 10 -6.26 -23.51 -3.53
CA VAL A 10 -5.12 -22.87 -4.21
C VAL A 10 -4.88 -21.46 -3.69
N LYS A 11 -5.93 -20.65 -3.50
CA LYS A 11 -5.79 -19.32 -2.86
C LYS A 11 -5.21 -19.40 -1.45
N LYS A 12 -5.61 -20.36 -0.64
CA LYS A 12 -5.03 -20.58 0.71
C LYS A 12 -3.58 -21.05 0.66
N ALA A 13 -3.15 -21.70 -0.41
CA ALA A 13 -1.75 -22.09 -0.63
C ALA A 13 -0.84 -20.89 -0.99
N HIS A 14 -1.40 -19.76 -1.44
CA HIS A 14 -0.69 -18.50 -1.58
C HIS A 14 -0.36 -17.94 -0.18
N MET A 15 0.86 -18.14 0.24
CA MET A 15 1.31 -17.73 1.59
C MET A 15 1.41 -16.20 1.66
N ARG A 16 1.18 -15.68 2.87
CA ARG A 16 1.50 -14.29 3.19
C ARG A 16 3.01 -14.12 3.28
N ALA A 17 3.54 -13.04 2.72
CA ALA A 17 4.95 -12.70 2.80
C ALA A 17 5.13 -11.48 3.73
N ILE A 18 5.40 -11.72 5.00
CA ILE A 18 5.58 -10.68 6.01
C ILE A 18 7.06 -10.58 6.34
N ARG A 19 7.63 -9.38 6.18
CA ARG A 19 9.04 -9.11 6.46
C ARG A 19 9.20 -7.79 7.23
N ASN A 20 9.93 -7.83 8.33
CA ASN A 20 10.29 -6.66 9.14
C ASN A 20 9.07 -5.77 9.46
N SER A 21 7.96 -6.40 9.87
CA SER A 21 6.67 -5.71 10.04
C SER A 21 5.98 -6.17 11.32
N GLU A 22 5.28 -5.23 11.95
CA GLU A 22 4.48 -5.45 13.14
C GLU A 22 3.00 -5.50 12.77
N ILE A 23 2.34 -6.61 13.04
CA ILE A 23 0.91 -6.79 12.77
C ILE A 23 0.21 -7.11 14.08
N ASP A 24 -0.76 -6.27 14.46
CA ASP A 24 -1.53 -6.53 15.67
C ASP A 24 -2.26 -7.89 15.56
N LYS A 25 -2.32 -8.62 16.68
CA LYS A 25 -2.94 -9.96 16.75
C LYS A 25 -4.40 -10.01 16.37
N THR A 26 -5.09 -8.87 16.42
CA THR A 26 -6.51 -8.76 16.03
C THR A 26 -6.70 -8.40 14.55
N ALA A 27 -5.61 -8.07 13.84
CA ALA A 27 -5.69 -7.75 12.42
C ALA A 27 -5.81 -9.01 11.56
N GLY A 28 -6.64 -8.93 10.52
CA GLY A 28 -6.81 -9.95 9.49
C GLY A 28 -5.93 -9.64 8.28
N VAL A 29 -5.19 -10.64 7.78
CA VAL A 29 -4.42 -10.50 6.53
C VAL A 29 -4.70 -11.72 5.66
N CYS A 30 -5.26 -11.49 4.47
CA CYS A 30 -5.58 -12.55 3.54
C CYS A 30 -4.35 -13.10 2.80
N ALA A 31 -4.54 -14.25 2.17
CA ALA A 31 -3.50 -14.96 1.43
C ALA A 31 -2.96 -14.13 0.23
N GLY A 32 -1.71 -14.39 -0.17
CA GLY A 32 -1.04 -13.69 -1.27
C GLY A 32 -0.52 -12.30 -0.90
N THR A 33 -0.95 -11.74 0.24
CA THR A 33 -0.58 -10.38 0.65
C THR A 33 0.85 -10.32 1.16
N GLN A 34 1.58 -9.30 0.70
CA GLN A 34 2.95 -8.99 1.09
C GLN A 34 2.97 -7.72 1.95
N ILE A 35 3.58 -7.79 3.13
CA ILE A 35 3.73 -6.64 4.05
C ILE A 35 5.20 -6.52 4.41
N ILE A 36 5.82 -5.40 4.05
CA ILE A 36 7.25 -5.19 4.16
C ILE A 36 7.52 -3.86 4.85
N ASP A 37 8.39 -3.86 5.89
CA ASP A 37 8.84 -2.68 6.62
C ASP A 37 7.67 -1.81 7.13
N SER A 38 6.59 -2.43 7.61
CA SER A 38 5.30 -1.78 7.87
C SER A 38 4.73 -2.15 9.24
N SER A 39 3.78 -1.34 9.72
CA SER A 39 2.98 -1.67 10.90
C SER A 39 1.49 -1.60 10.61
N VAL A 40 0.72 -2.55 11.16
CA VAL A 40 -0.73 -2.68 10.97
C VAL A 40 -1.40 -2.69 12.33
N GLY A 41 -2.32 -1.74 12.55
CA GLY A 41 -3.04 -1.56 13.79
C GLY A 41 -4.16 -2.57 14.01
N ARG A 42 -4.79 -2.46 15.20
CA ARG A 42 -5.83 -3.38 15.68
C ARG A 42 -7.07 -3.38 14.80
N TYR A 43 -7.68 -4.56 14.66
CA TYR A 43 -8.97 -4.76 13.96
C TYR A 43 -8.95 -4.24 12.51
N THR A 44 -7.77 -4.17 11.90
CA THR A 44 -7.60 -3.84 10.48
C THR A 44 -7.69 -5.11 9.66
N ASP A 45 -8.49 -5.08 8.60
CA ASP A 45 -8.67 -6.19 7.67
C ASP A 45 -8.03 -5.86 6.31
N ILE A 46 -7.19 -6.77 5.82
CA ILE A 46 -6.45 -6.62 4.55
C ILE A 46 -6.79 -7.79 3.63
N GLY A 47 -7.36 -7.44 2.49
CA GLY A 47 -7.77 -8.38 1.46
C GLY A 47 -6.63 -9.18 0.83
N TYR A 48 -6.98 -9.93 -0.22
CA TYR A 48 -6.07 -10.82 -0.93
C TYR A 48 -5.11 -10.06 -1.83
N ASP A 49 -3.90 -10.63 -2.03
CA ASP A 49 -2.94 -10.24 -3.07
C ASP A 49 -2.49 -8.76 -3.00
N CYS A 50 -2.58 -8.14 -1.82
CA CYS A 50 -2.09 -6.79 -1.59
C CYS A 50 -0.56 -6.74 -1.47
N VAL A 51 0.04 -5.58 -1.81
CA VAL A 51 1.45 -5.30 -1.54
C VAL A 51 1.55 -3.99 -0.76
N ILE A 52 2.06 -4.07 0.46
CA ILE A 52 2.16 -2.94 1.40
C ILE A 52 3.62 -2.79 1.80
N VAL A 53 4.20 -1.65 1.46
CA VAL A 53 5.63 -1.39 1.69
C VAL A 53 5.80 -0.06 2.43
N ASN A 54 6.65 -0.07 3.46
CA ASN A 54 7.03 1.11 4.25
C ASN A 54 5.83 1.96 4.70
N THR A 55 4.84 1.31 5.33
CA THR A 55 3.55 1.91 5.69
C THR A 55 3.27 1.79 7.18
N ILE A 56 2.78 2.87 7.79
CA ILE A 56 2.15 2.85 9.11
C ILE A 56 0.65 2.93 8.90
N MET A 57 -0.08 1.91 9.36
CA MET A 57 -1.52 1.82 9.23
C MET A 57 -2.18 1.79 10.60
N GLY A 58 -3.18 2.63 10.78
CA GLY A 58 -3.95 2.75 12.01
C GLY A 58 -4.87 1.55 12.28
N ASN A 59 -5.79 1.74 13.21
CA ASN A 59 -6.75 0.72 13.63
C ASN A 59 -8.03 0.79 12.80
N TYR A 60 -8.76 -0.32 12.73
CA TYR A 60 -10.10 -0.41 12.12
C TYR A 60 -10.14 -0.11 10.62
N CYS A 61 -9.01 -0.20 9.92
CA CYS A 61 -8.98 -0.02 8.48
C CYS A 61 -9.54 -1.25 7.75
N SER A 62 -10.14 -1.02 6.59
CA SER A 62 -10.67 -2.08 5.72
C SER A 62 -10.07 -1.91 4.32
N LEU A 63 -9.29 -2.88 3.91
CA LEU A 63 -8.63 -2.91 2.61
C LEU A 63 -9.19 -4.04 1.76
N GLY A 64 -9.60 -3.72 0.54
CA GLY A 64 -10.00 -4.71 -0.46
C GLY A 64 -8.82 -5.54 -0.98
N ALA A 65 -9.03 -6.21 -2.10
CA ALA A 65 -8.01 -7.03 -2.75
C ALA A 65 -7.16 -6.21 -3.75
N ASP A 66 -5.99 -6.75 -4.11
CA ASP A 66 -5.10 -6.21 -5.16
C ASP A 66 -4.64 -4.77 -4.94
N ILE A 67 -4.57 -4.31 -3.70
CA ILE A 67 -4.14 -2.96 -3.34
C ILE A 67 -2.60 -2.89 -3.33
N ARG A 68 -2.06 -1.78 -3.84
CA ARG A 68 -0.63 -1.48 -3.80
C ARG A 68 -0.40 -0.20 -2.99
N ILE A 69 0.36 -0.30 -1.90
CA ILE A 69 0.70 0.85 -1.05
C ILE A 69 2.22 0.99 -0.97
N GLY A 70 2.71 2.18 -1.24
CA GLY A 70 4.14 2.48 -1.27
C GLY A 70 4.76 2.16 -2.63
N GLY A 71 5.97 1.69 -2.61
CA GLY A 71 6.76 1.42 -3.81
C GLY A 71 8.00 2.30 -3.90
N ALA A 72 8.95 1.88 -4.72
CA ALA A 72 10.20 2.60 -4.90
C ALA A 72 10.00 3.81 -5.81
N ALA A 73 10.48 4.96 -5.39
CA ALA A 73 10.64 6.14 -6.23
C ALA A 73 11.98 6.08 -6.97
N HIS A 74 12.05 6.80 -8.08
CA HIS A 74 13.28 7.03 -8.83
C HIS A 74 13.65 8.51 -8.81
N PRO A 75 14.95 8.87 -8.91
CA PRO A 75 15.42 10.25 -8.82
C PRO A 75 15.14 11.03 -10.11
N VAL A 76 13.92 11.50 -10.27
CA VAL A 76 13.46 12.23 -11.48
C VAL A 76 14.19 13.57 -11.70
N HIS A 77 14.91 14.08 -10.68
CA HIS A 77 15.70 15.31 -10.78
C HIS A 77 17.16 15.04 -11.15
N HIS A 78 17.59 13.79 -11.25
CA HIS A 78 18.91 13.43 -11.73
C HIS A 78 18.92 13.33 -13.26
N VAL A 79 20.10 13.41 -13.88
CA VAL A 79 20.27 13.21 -15.34
C VAL A 79 19.77 11.83 -15.78
N SER A 80 19.89 10.83 -14.90
CA SER A 80 19.37 9.49 -15.14
C SER A 80 18.53 9.03 -13.95
N THR A 81 17.40 8.41 -14.22
CA THR A 81 16.57 7.74 -13.22
C THR A 81 17.03 6.33 -12.89
N SER A 82 18.08 5.84 -13.58
CA SER A 82 18.55 4.46 -13.41
C SER A 82 19.18 4.22 -12.05
N THR A 83 18.80 3.13 -11.41
CA THR A 83 19.39 2.69 -10.13
C THR A 83 20.85 2.30 -10.24
N VAL A 84 21.40 2.14 -11.45
CA VAL A 84 22.84 1.89 -11.67
C VAL A 84 23.72 3.01 -11.09
N PHE A 85 23.17 4.21 -10.93
CA PHE A 85 23.86 5.38 -10.36
C PHE A 85 23.56 5.58 -8.86
N LEU A 86 22.81 4.67 -8.23
CA LEU A 86 22.44 4.74 -6.81
C LEU A 86 23.22 3.72 -5.99
N LYS A 87 23.56 4.06 -4.74
CA LYS A 87 24.32 3.18 -3.84
C LYS A 87 23.46 2.04 -3.23
N GLU A 88 22.14 2.21 -3.21
CA GLU A 88 21.22 1.27 -2.61
C GLU A 88 21.28 -0.07 -3.34
N LYS A 89 21.21 -1.16 -2.55
CA LYS A 89 21.22 -2.52 -3.12
C LYS A 89 19.92 -2.78 -3.88
N ASP A 90 20.06 -3.26 -5.09
CA ASP A 90 18.99 -3.73 -5.96
C ASP A 90 19.43 -4.96 -6.77
N HIS A 91 18.73 -5.29 -7.84
CA HIS A 91 19.05 -6.43 -8.71
C HIS A 91 20.20 -6.19 -9.68
N ILE A 92 20.69 -4.93 -9.79
CA ILE A 92 21.78 -4.58 -10.69
C ILE A 92 23.12 -5.01 -10.06
N LYS A 93 23.84 -5.88 -10.78
CA LYS A 93 25.10 -6.47 -10.30
C LYS A 93 26.29 -5.52 -10.33
N LYS A 94 26.25 -4.45 -11.16
CA LYS A 94 27.34 -3.49 -11.32
C LYS A 94 26.78 -2.05 -11.26
N LYS A 95 27.34 -1.23 -10.42
CA LYS A 95 26.99 0.17 -10.25
C LYS A 95 28.05 1.07 -10.90
N PHE A 96 27.64 2.18 -11.50
CA PHE A 96 28.53 3.18 -12.08
C PHE A 96 28.77 4.37 -11.17
N ALA A 97 27.85 4.64 -10.25
CA ALA A 97 27.99 5.68 -9.25
C ALA A 97 27.32 5.25 -7.94
N MET A 98 27.56 6.02 -6.88
CA MET A 98 27.14 5.69 -5.51
C MET A 98 26.38 6.88 -4.89
N HIS A 99 25.44 7.48 -5.65
CA HIS A 99 24.60 8.55 -5.14
C HIS A 99 23.54 8.00 -4.18
N SER A 100 23.35 8.67 -3.05
CA SER A 100 22.26 8.36 -2.13
C SER A 100 20.95 8.88 -2.68
N PHE A 101 19.90 8.04 -2.62
CA PHE A 101 18.55 8.44 -2.92
C PHE A 101 17.56 7.67 -2.05
N GLN A 102 16.63 8.36 -1.40
CA GLN A 102 15.60 7.71 -0.60
C GLN A 102 14.50 7.19 -1.51
N GLN A 103 14.56 5.91 -1.82
CA GLN A 103 13.60 5.27 -2.73
C GLN A 103 12.22 5.06 -2.11
N PHE A 104 12.15 4.89 -0.78
CA PHE A 104 10.92 4.55 -0.07
C PHE A 104 10.59 5.63 0.95
N GLU A 105 9.59 6.44 0.66
CA GLU A 105 9.00 7.35 1.63
C GLU A 105 7.94 6.66 2.47
N ARG A 106 7.83 7.04 3.75
CA ARG A 106 6.87 6.44 4.67
C ARG A 106 5.44 6.88 4.34
N THR A 107 4.58 5.93 3.97
CA THR A 107 3.14 6.15 3.82
C THR A 107 2.46 6.04 5.18
N ILE A 108 1.53 6.95 5.46
CA ILE A 108 0.79 6.99 6.72
C ILE A 108 -0.70 6.88 6.45
N ILE A 109 -1.34 5.87 7.01
CA ILE A 109 -2.78 5.65 6.92
C ILE A 109 -3.37 5.78 8.32
N GLY A 110 -4.32 6.68 8.50
CA GLY A 110 -5.01 6.92 9.75
C GLY A 110 -5.87 5.73 10.21
N HIS A 111 -6.81 5.99 11.09
CA HIS A 111 -7.75 4.99 11.60
C HIS A 111 -9.03 4.98 10.77
N ASP A 112 -9.76 3.86 10.77
CA ASP A 112 -11.06 3.75 10.10
C ASP A 112 -11.03 4.16 8.62
N VAL A 113 -9.94 3.85 7.92
CA VAL A 113 -9.79 4.14 6.49
C VAL A 113 -10.30 2.95 5.68
N TRP A 114 -11.13 3.23 4.67
CA TRP A 114 -11.55 2.22 3.71
C TRP A 114 -10.85 2.45 2.37
N ILE A 115 -10.18 1.40 1.86
CA ILE A 115 -9.52 1.41 0.55
C ILE A 115 -10.14 0.30 -0.30
N GLY A 116 -10.77 0.69 -1.43
CA GLY A 116 -11.39 -0.23 -2.37
C GLY A 116 -10.38 -1.05 -3.18
N ASP A 117 -10.86 -2.15 -3.75
CA ASP A 117 -10.07 -3.10 -4.53
C ASP A 117 -9.25 -2.41 -5.63
N GLY A 118 -8.04 -2.88 -5.88
CA GLY A 118 -7.21 -2.43 -6.98
C GLY A 118 -6.70 -1.00 -6.86
N ALA A 119 -6.80 -0.36 -5.69
CA ALA A 119 -6.29 0.99 -5.50
C ALA A 119 -4.75 1.00 -5.40
N PHE A 120 -4.14 2.07 -5.92
CA PHE A 120 -2.71 2.34 -5.86
C PHE A 120 -2.45 3.59 -5.03
N ILE A 121 -1.66 3.47 -3.97
CA ILE A 121 -1.28 4.57 -3.08
C ILE A 121 0.20 4.84 -3.24
N LYS A 122 0.55 6.04 -3.72
CA LYS A 122 1.95 6.46 -3.89
C LYS A 122 2.67 6.48 -2.55
N SER A 123 3.96 6.11 -2.57
CA SER A 123 4.88 6.25 -1.44
C SER A 123 4.88 7.67 -0.87
N GLY A 124 4.88 7.81 0.45
CA GLY A 124 4.92 9.10 1.14
C GLY A 124 3.56 9.79 1.34
N VAL A 125 2.48 9.28 0.75
CA VAL A 125 1.14 9.84 0.91
C VAL A 125 0.62 9.63 2.33
N LYS A 126 -0.12 10.63 2.84
CA LYS A 126 -0.86 10.57 4.11
C LYS A 126 -2.35 10.48 3.84
N ILE A 127 -3.01 9.48 4.39
CA ILE A 127 -4.47 9.30 4.32
C ILE A 127 -5.04 9.51 5.72
N GLY A 128 -5.88 10.52 5.86
CA GLY A 128 -6.47 10.91 7.13
C GLY A 128 -7.48 9.88 7.67
N THR A 129 -7.67 9.91 8.99
CA THR A 129 -8.65 9.05 9.67
C THR A 129 -10.04 9.17 9.03
N GLY A 130 -10.72 8.04 8.87
CA GLY A 130 -12.06 7.98 8.32
C GLY A 130 -12.15 8.26 6.82
N ALA A 131 -11.06 8.43 6.10
CA ALA A 131 -11.08 8.63 4.66
C ALA A 131 -11.52 7.37 3.89
N VAL A 132 -12.06 7.59 2.70
CA VAL A 132 -12.46 6.51 1.79
C VAL A 132 -11.75 6.69 0.46
N VAL A 133 -11.11 5.63 0.00
CA VAL A 133 -10.49 5.54 -1.33
C VAL A 133 -11.29 4.57 -2.19
N GLY A 134 -11.86 5.06 -3.28
CA GLY A 134 -12.63 4.25 -4.21
C GLY A 134 -11.80 3.16 -4.90
N MET A 135 -12.47 2.11 -5.37
CA MET A 135 -11.83 1.03 -6.12
C MET A 135 -11.09 1.56 -7.36
N GLY A 136 -9.92 0.98 -7.67
CA GLY A 136 -9.11 1.36 -8.81
C GLY A 136 -8.51 2.76 -8.76
N ALA A 137 -8.63 3.48 -7.66
CA ALA A 137 -8.09 4.83 -7.52
C ALA A 137 -6.56 4.84 -7.51
N VAL A 138 -5.96 5.88 -8.12
CA VAL A 138 -4.51 6.12 -8.08
C VAL A 138 -4.24 7.36 -7.25
N VAL A 139 -3.93 7.18 -5.97
CA VAL A 139 -3.72 8.24 -4.99
C VAL A 139 -2.29 8.74 -5.06
N THR A 140 -2.12 9.98 -5.47
CA THR A 140 -0.82 10.64 -5.65
C THR A 140 -0.60 11.82 -4.69
N LYS A 141 -1.63 12.22 -3.92
CA LYS A 141 -1.62 13.33 -2.98
C LYS A 141 -2.24 12.91 -1.66
N ASP A 142 -1.96 13.67 -0.61
CA ASP A 142 -2.55 13.46 0.71
C ASP A 142 -4.07 13.62 0.68
N ILE A 143 -4.75 12.82 1.49
CA ILE A 143 -6.20 12.83 1.68
C ILE A 143 -6.49 13.29 3.10
N ALA A 144 -7.33 14.31 3.24
CA ALA A 144 -7.73 14.80 4.55
C ALA A 144 -8.69 13.82 5.26
N PRO A 145 -8.81 13.90 6.61
CA PRO A 145 -9.74 13.06 7.34
C PRO A 145 -11.18 13.18 6.81
N TYR A 146 -11.86 12.03 6.76
CA TYR A 146 -13.27 11.92 6.36
C TYR A 146 -13.60 12.39 4.94
N GLU A 147 -12.62 12.46 4.05
CA GLU A 147 -12.85 12.68 2.63
C GLU A 147 -13.05 11.37 1.86
N ILE A 148 -13.84 11.42 0.80
CA ILE A 148 -14.02 10.35 -0.19
C ILE A 148 -13.32 10.76 -1.47
N TRP A 149 -12.34 9.93 -1.89
CA TRP A 149 -11.55 10.14 -3.09
C TRP A 149 -11.68 8.96 -4.05
N ALA A 150 -11.69 9.23 -5.35
CA ALA A 150 -11.71 8.20 -6.38
C ALA A 150 -11.08 8.70 -7.69
N GLY A 151 -10.85 7.78 -8.63
CA GLY A 151 -10.38 8.06 -9.97
C GLY A 151 -8.87 7.88 -10.16
N ASN A 152 -8.41 8.12 -11.39
CA ASN A 152 -6.99 8.06 -11.79
C ASN A 152 -6.64 9.30 -12.63
N PRO A 153 -5.85 10.26 -12.11
CA PRO A 153 -5.43 10.36 -10.72
C PRO A 153 -6.62 10.59 -9.78
N ALA A 154 -6.49 10.11 -8.53
CA ALA A 154 -7.56 10.29 -7.54
C ALA A 154 -7.75 11.76 -7.17
N HIS A 155 -9.00 12.15 -7.00
CA HIS A 155 -9.42 13.48 -6.55
C HIS A 155 -10.56 13.36 -5.56
N LYS A 156 -10.78 14.42 -4.79
CA LYS A 156 -11.87 14.49 -3.82
C LYS A 156 -13.23 14.49 -4.55
N ILE A 157 -14.08 13.58 -4.14
CA ILE A 157 -15.46 13.48 -4.62
C ILE A 157 -16.39 14.28 -3.68
N LYS A 158 -16.27 14.01 -2.36
CA LYS A 158 -17.06 14.71 -1.33
C LYS A 158 -16.50 14.42 0.07
N ASP A 159 -17.05 15.05 1.08
CA ASP A 159 -16.87 14.65 2.47
C ASP A 159 -17.79 13.47 2.82
N ARG A 160 -17.41 12.65 3.83
CA ARG A 160 -18.23 11.51 4.30
C ARG A 160 -19.53 12.00 4.98
N PHE A 161 -19.45 13.12 5.66
CA PHE A 161 -20.55 13.68 6.45
C PHE A 161 -20.86 15.08 5.98
N ASP A 162 -22.14 15.42 5.93
CA ASP A 162 -22.59 16.78 5.74
C ASP A 162 -22.20 17.63 6.96
N LYS A 163 -21.87 18.91 6.72
CA LYS A 163 -21.56 19.86 7.80
C LYS A 163 -22.83 20.35 8.46
#